data_56fce750df08ef8ce174afea8cf1579e
#
_entry.id   56fce750df08ef8ce174afea8cf1579e
#
_cell.length_a   1.000
_cell.length_b   1.000
_cell.length_c   1.000
_cell.angle_alpha   90.00
_cell.angle_beta   90.00
_cell.angle_gamma   90.00
#
_symmetry.space_group_name_H-M   'P 1'
#
loop_
_entity.id
_entity.type
_entity.pdbx_description
1 polymer ?
#
loop_
_entity_poly.entity_id
_entity_poly.type
_entity_poly.pdbx_seq_one_letter_code
_entity_poly.pdbx_strand_id
1 'polypeptide(L)'
;VRKMYAGARLRRLREERRMTQAALAKSLDLSPSYLNQLERDQRPLTIPVLLKLNSTFDLDVQFFAADSDARLVSDLHEVLVEAAGGTAPPAAEVEDLATRLPEVAKTIVSMHRRLRAATDQLDLLSSKVATPTGAPGVPMPYEDVRDFFYDQHNHIAQLDLAAERLFEECGLSVGSLDRQLARVAEEKAGVTVLVRGDGADPNIPKRYYEPETRTLTLARRLRPGQRAFQIATTLAFLLYGPMIDEILGDTPALTGESRGLARVGLANYFAGALILPYGRFLRSAEELRYDIDLLSLRFEVGFETVCHRLSTLQRQGQRGVPFFFVRTDRAGNISKRQSATAFHFSRVGGSCPLWVVHEAFAHPGRILTQMASMPDGRRYLWVARTANPGPHGFGTASKEFAIGLGCDIEYADRLVYSKGLQLDDPSAAVPIGAGCKVCERAACPQRAFPQIGRPLAIAENSSIDLPYPRAAR
;
A
#
# COMPACT_ATOMS: atom_id res chain seq x y z
N VAL A 1 22.95 -6.28 19.79
CA VAL A 1 22.99 -6.21 18.32
C VAL A 1 22.40 -7.52 17.81
N ARG A 2 21.22 -7.45 17.15
CA ARG A 2 20.52 -8.63 16.58
C ARG A 2 21.41 -9.20 15.46
N LYS A 3 21.78 -10.47 15.53
CA LYS A 3 22.56 -11.15 14.48
C LYS A 3 21.68 -11.29 13.24
N MET A 4 22.14 -10.79 12.09
CA MET A 4 21.41 -10.86 10.84
C MET A 4 21.90 -12.06 10.01
N TYR A 5 20.99 -12.96 9.69
CA TYR A 5 21.20 -14.10 8.80
C TYR A 5 20.44 -13.82 7.48
N ALA A 6 21.13 -13.89 6.35
CA ALA A 6 20.57 -13.54 5.06
C ALA A 6 21.11 -14.42 3.92
N GLY A 7 21.42 -15.69 4.23
CA GLY A 7 22.06 -16.60 3.30
C GLY A 7 21.20 -16.91 2.08
N ALA A 8 19.90 -17.10 2.27
CA ALA A 8 18.97 -17.31 1.15
C ALA A 8 18.94 -16.12 0.19
N ARG A 9 18.96 -14.87 0.71
CA ARG A 9 18.99 -13.66 -0.11
C ARG A 9 20.33 -13.49 -0.83
N LEU A 10 21.42 -13.82 -0.15
CA LEU A 10 22.76 -13.76 -0.75
C LEU A 10 22.89 -14.77 -1.91
N ARG A 11 22.35 -15.96 -1.74
CA ARG A 11 22.29 -16.98 -2.81
C ARG A 11 21.43 -16.50 -3.97
N ARG A 12 20.24 -15.96 -3.69
CA ARG A 12 19.34 -15.44 -4.71
C ARG A 12 19.99 -14.30 -5.50
N LEU A 13 20.64 -13.34 -4.84
CA LEU A 13 21.41 -12.27 -5.49
C LEU A 13 22.45 -12.85 -6.46
N ARG A 14 23.18 -13.89 -6.03
CA ARG A 14 24.18 -14.57 -6.85
C ARG A 14 23.55 -15.22 -8.11
N GLU A 15 22.42 -15.88 -7.93
CA GLU A 15 21.71 -16.58 -9.00
C GLU A 15 21.10 -15.58 -10.00
N GLU A 16 20.47 -14.49 -9.54
CA GLU A 16 19.94 -13.41 -10.37
C GLU A 16 21.04 -12.75 -11.21
N ARG A 17 22.26 -12.62 -10.64
CA ARG A 17 23.43 -12.08 -11.34
C ARG A 17 24.17 -13.14 -12.15
N ARG A 18 23.65 -14.39 -12.23
CA ARG A 18 24.26 -15.53 -12.94
C ARG A 18 25.73 -15.77 -12.56
N MET A 19 26.07 -15.55 -11.28
CA MET A 19 27.43 -15.69 -10.77
C MET A 19 27.63 -17.07 -10.13
N THR A 20 28.84 -17.61 -10.28
CA THR A 20 29.26 -18.76 -9.46
C THR A 20 29.61 -18.31 -8.05
N GLN A 21 29.57 -19.22 -7.07
CA GLN A 21 29.95 -18.92 -5.69
C GLN A 21 31.39 -18.37 -5.60
N ALA A 22 32.31 -18.93 -6.39
CA ALA A 22 33.69 -18.45 -6.47
C ALA A 22 33.80 -17.04 -7.05
N ALA A 23 32.99 -16.73 -8.08
CA ALA A 23 32.95 -15.40 -8.68
C ALA A 23 32.40 -14.35 -7.71
N LEU A 24 31.32 -14.67 -6.99
CA LEU A 24 30.76 -13.76 -5.96
C LEU A 24 31.75 -13.58 -4.79
N ALA A 25 32.40 -14.65 -4.34
CA ALA A 25 33.41 -14.55 -3.28
C ALA A 25 34.55 -13.61 -3.70
N LYS A 26 35.03 -13.74 -4.93
CA LYS A 26 36.08 -12.89 -5.49
C LYS A 26 35.64 -11.43 -5.61
N SER A 27 34.40 -11.14 -6.07
CA SER A 27 33.90 -9.77 -6.19
C SER A 27 33.72 -9.06 -4.84
N LEU A 28 33.48 -9.83 -3.79
CA LEU A 28 33.32 -9.33 -2.43
C LEU A 28 34.63 -9.39 -1.61
N ASP A 29 35.72 -9.84 -2.21
CA ASP A 29 36.99 -10.05 -1.52
C ASP A 29 36.79 -10.90 -0.24
N LEU A 30 36.11 -12.06 -0.41
CA LEU A 30 35.85 -13.05 0.62
C LEU A 30 36.39 -14.42 0.18
N SER A 31 36.70 -15.27 1.16
CA SER A 31 37.00 -16.66 0.82
C SER A 31 35.74 -17.43 0.37
N PRO A 32 35.83 -18.34 -0.60
CA PRO A 32 34.69 -19.17 -1.01
C PRO A 32 34.07 -19.96 0.15
N SER A 33 34.89 -20.42 1.09
CA SER A 33 34.43 -21.13 2.28
C SER A 33 33.60 -20.20 3.20
N TYR A 34 34.03 -18.96 3.38
CA TYR A 34 33.29 -17.99 4.20
C TYR A 34 31.97 -17.58 3.52
N LEU A 35 31.97 -17.38 2.18
CA LEU A 35 30.75 -17.10 1.44
C LEU A 35 29.77 -18.28 1.53
N ASN A 36 30.24 -19.53 1.44
CA ASN A 36 29.39 -20.71 1.61
C ASN A 36 28.76 -20.78 3.01
N GLN A 37 29.50 -20.41 4.07
CA GLN A 37 28.98 -20.34 5.43
C GLN A 37 27.91 -19.24 5.56
N LEU A 38 28.07 -18.09 4.88
CA LEU A 38 27.08 -17.02 4.84
C LEU A 38 25.83 -17.47 4.08
N GLU A 39 25.96 -18.09 2.90
CA GLU A 39 24.83 -18.58 2.09
C GLU A 39 24.05 -19.71 2.77
N ARG A 40 24.66 -20.42 3.72
CA ARG A 40 24.00 -21.49 4.51
C ARG A 40 23.54 -21.03 5.90
N ASP A 41 23.56 -19.73 6.17
CA ASP A 41 23.20 -19.16 7.47
C ASP A 41 24.01 -19.75 8.66
N GLN A 42 25.20 -20.30 8.39
CA GLN A 42 26.11 -20.75 9.43
C GLN A 42 26.85 -19.60 10.10
N ARG A 43 26.88 -18.44 9.46
CA ARG A 43 27.42 -17.19 10.01
C ARG A 43 26.51 -16.02 9.70
N PRO A 44 26.38 -15.08 10.65
CA PRO A 44 25.61 -13.85 10.40
C PRO A 44 26.35 -12.93 9.43
N LEU A 45 25.58 -12.18 8.64
CA LEU A 45 26.11 -11.10 7.81
C LEU A 45 26.67 -10.00 8.73
N THR A 46 27.92 -9.64 8.51
CA THR A 46 28.57 -8.56 9.29
C THR A 46 28.49 -7.24 8.53
N ILE A 47 28.57 -6.12 9.27
CA ILE A 47 28.54 -4.77 8.68
C ILE A 47 29.59 -4.59 7.57
N PRO A 48 30.85 -5.05 7.70
CA PRO A 48 31.82 -4.98 6.62
C PRO A 48 31.41 -5.71 5.35
N VAL A 49 30.76 -6.88 5.49
CA VAL A 49 30.26 -7.65 4.34
C VAL A 49 29.07 -6.94 3.67
N LEU A 50 28.19 -6.34 4.46
CA LEU A 50 27.09 -5.51 3.96
C LEU A 50 27.59 -4.30 3.15
N LEU A 51 28.60 -3.61 3.66
CA LEU A 51 29.21 -2.48 2.95
C LEU A 51 29.87 -2.91 1.64
N LYS A 52 30.53 -4.07 1.61
CA LYS A 52 31.10 -4.64 0.38
C LYS A 52 30.00 -5.02 -0.64
N LEU A 53 28.90 -5.60 -0.18
CA LEU A 53 27.74 -5.93 -1.01
C LEU A 53 27.10 -4.66 -1.62
N ASN A 54 26.94 -3.62 -0.78
CA ASN A 54 26.44 -2.32 -1.23
C ASN A 54 27.35 -1.72 -2.29
N SER A 55 28.66 -1.59 -2.02
CA SER A 55 29.60 -0.96 -2.93
C SER A 55 29.81 -1.74 -4.25
N THR A 56 29.67 -3.06 -4.21
CA THR A 56 29.91 -3.91 -5.40
C THR A 56 28.69 -4.03 -6.30
N PHE A 57 27.48 -4.03 -5.72
CA PHE A 57 26.24 -4.30 -6.44
C PHE A 57 25.21 -3.16 -6.39
N ASP A 58 25.59 -2.02 -5.82
CA ASP A 58 24.72 -0.86 -5.61
C ASP A 58 23.40 -1.22 -4.90
N LEU A 59 23.52 -2.10 -3.89
CA LEU A 59 22.39 -2.60 -3.12
C LEU A 59 22.17 -1.71 -1.91
N ASP A 60 20.94 -1.28 -1.69
CA ASP A 60 20.55 -0.63 -0.45
C ASP A 60 20.75 -1.60 0.74
N VAL A 61 21.21 -1.08 1.89
CA VAL A 61 21.30 -1.83 3.14
C VAL A 61 19.96 -2.50 3.49
N GLN A 62 18.85 -1.87 3.08
CA GLN A 62 17.50 -2.43 3.23
C GLN A 62 17.21 -3.63 2.32
N PHE A 63 17.99 -3.91 1.29
CA PHE A 63 17.87 -5.16 0.53
C PHE A 63 18.00 -6.38 1.44
N PHE A 64 18.80 -6.27 2.50
CA PHE A 64 18.98 -7.31 3.52
C PHE A 64 18.12 -7.06 4.77
N ALA A 65 17.37 -5.96 4.84
CA ALA A 65 16.50 -5.68 5.98
C ALA A 65 15.23 -6.55 5.96
N ALA A 66 14.71 -6.87 7.14
CA ALA A 66 13.61 -7.81 7.36
C ALA A 66 12.23 -7.32 6.88
N ASP A 67 12.11 -6.12 6.30
CA ASP A 67 10.80 -5.50 6.01
C ASP A 67 9.99 -6.21 4.92
N SER A 68 10.64 -6.78 3.89
CA SER A 68 9.93 -7.57 2.88
C SER A 68 9.43 -8.91 3.42
N ASP A 69 10.11 -9.47 4.42
CA ASP A 69 9.75 -10.75 5.03
C ASP A 69 8.62 -10.58 6.04
N ALA A 70 8.52 -9.44 6.72
CA ALA A 70 7.53 -9.23 7.77
C ALA A 70 6.07 -9.31 7.24
N ARG A 71 5.82 -8.86 6.00
CA ARG A 71 4.51 -9.03 5.37
C ARG A 71 4.23 -10.49 5.00
N LEU A 72 5.20 -11.15 4.37
CA LEU A 72 5.06 -12.56 4.00
C LEU A 72 4.83 -13.42 5.25
N VAL A 73 5.56 -13.15 6.34
CA VAL A 73 5.36 -13.77 7.65
C VAL A 73 3.93 -13.54 8.14
N SER A 74 3.43 -12.31 8.05
CA SER A 74 2.10 -11.97 8.50
C SER A 74 0.99 -12.59 7.63
N ASP A 75 1.13 -12.53 6.30
CA ASP A 75 0.20 -13.17 5.35
C ASP A 75 0.18 -14.70 5.56
N LEU A 76 1.36 -15.30 5.71
CA LEU A 76 1.50 -16.74 5.96
C LEU A 76 0.91 -17.16 7.31
N HIS A 77 1.15 -16.37 8.35
CA HIS A 77 0.57 -16.59 9.68
C HIS A 77 -0.96 -16.54 9.63
N GLU A 78 -1.55 -15.55 8.95
CA GLU A 78 -3.00 -15.43 8.75
C GLU A 78 -3.57 -16.69 8.06
N VAL A 79 -2.90 -17.13 6.98
CA VAL A 79 -3.29 -18.33 6.23
C VAL A 79 -3.22 -19.59 7.10
N LEU A 80 -2.12 -19.75 7.85
CA LEU A 80 -1.92 -20.94 8.69
C LEU A 80 -2.87 -20.97 9.88
N VAL A 81 -3.19 -19.82 10.49
CA VAL A 81 -4.20 -19.71 11.55
C VAL A 81 -5.58 -20.12 11.04
N GLU A 82 -5.95 -19.67 9.83
CA GLU A 82 -7.25 -19.99 9.23
C GLU A 82 -7.32 -21.46 8.78
N ALA A 83 -6.29 -21.96 8.13
CA ALA A 83 -6.25 -23.33 7.60
C ALA A 83 -6.15 -24.41 8.69
N ALA A 84 -5.46 -24.12 9.78
CA ALA A 84 -5.22 -25.10 10.84
C ALA A 84 -6.39 -25.29 11.82
N GLY A 85 -7.53 -24.59 11.62
CA GLY A 85 -8.72 -24.77 12.46
C GLY A 85 -8.48 -24.56 13.95
N GLY A 86 -7.35 -23.90 14.34
CA GLY A 86 -7.10 -23.56 15.73
C GLY A 86 -5.73 -23.79 16.31
N THR A 87 -4.87 -24.52 15.64
CA THR A 87 -3.51 -24.77 16.15
C THR A 87 -2.49 -24.18 15.18
N ALA A 88 -2.41 -22.85 15.13
CA ALA A 88 -1.38 -22.19 14.32
C ALA A 88 0.02 -22.60 14.79
N PRO A 89 0.97 -22.81 13.87
CA PRO A 89 2.37 -22.98 14.23
C PRO A 89 2.88 -21.78 15.06
N PRO A 90 3.88 -21.99 15.93
CA PRO A 90 4.53 -20.88 16.64
C PRO A 90 5.00 -19.82 15.68
N ALA A 91 4.88 -18.53 16.07
CA ALA A 91 5.28 -17.41 15.22
C ALA A 91 6.74 -17.52 14.71
N ALA A 92 7.63 -18.09 15.54
CA ALA A 92 9.02 -18.34 15.15
C ALA A 92 9.15 -19.34 13.98
N GLU A 93 8.30 -20.36 13.90
CA GLU A 93 8.33 -21.33 12.79
C GLU A 93 7.79 -20.71 11.50
N VAL A 94 6.78 -19.85 11.60
CA VAL A 94 6.23 -19.10 10.46
C VAL A 94 7.27 -18.11 9.92
N GLU A 95 7.99 -17.42 10.80
CA GLU A 95 9.09 -16.52 10.44
C GLU A 95 10.23 -17.28 9.76
N ASP A 96 10.59 -18.46 10.29
CA ASP A 96 11.62 -19.33 9.71
C ASP A 96 11.21 -19.82 8.30
N LEU A 97 9.97 -20.25 8.12
CA LEU A 97 9.45 -20.70 6.82
C LEU A 97 9.45 -19.57 5.80
N ALA A 98 8.95 -18.39 6.16
CA ALA A 98 8.91 -17.23 5.28
C ALA A 98 10.31 -16.74 4.89
N THR A 99 11.26 -16.83 5.82
CA THR A 99 12.64 -16.35 5.61
C THR A 99 13.47 -17.36 4.81
N ARG A 100 13.37 -18.65 5.13
CA ARG A 100 14.21 -19.69 4.48
C ARG A 100 13.65 -20.19 3.17
N LEU A 101 12.32 -20.22 3.03
CA LEU A 101 11.62 -20.74 1.86
C LEU A 101 10.55 -19.77 1.35
N PRO A 102 10.92 -18.54 0.96
CA PRO A 102 9.97 -17.47 0.63
C PRO A 102 9.05 -17.85 -0.55
N GLU A 103 9.53 -18.59 -1.54
CA GLU A 103 8.70 -19.01 -2.68
C GLU A 103 7.66 -20.05 -2.27
N VAL A 104 7.98 -20.95 -1.34
CA VAL A 104 7.00 -21.88 -0.77
C VAL A 104 5.96 -21.12 0.04
N ALA A 105 6.38 -20.18 0.87
CA ALA A 105 5.50 -19.35 1.65
C ALA A 105 4.53 -18.54 0.76
N LYS A 106 5.03 -17.91 -0.31
CA LYS A 106 4.21 -17.20 -1.32
C LYS A 106 3.23 -18.15 -2.01
N THR A 107 3.65 -19.37 -2.34
CA THR A 107 2.80 -20.35 -2.97
C THR A 107 1.66 -20.76 -2.05
N ILE A 108 1.92 -21.01 -0.77
CA ILE A 108 0.89 -21.34 0.23
C ILE A 108 -0.13 -20.20 0.34
N VAL A 109 0.33 -18.96 0.47
CA VAL A 109 -0.53 -17.77 0.52
C VAL A 109 -1.37 -17.65 -0.75
N SER A 110 -0.79 -17.90 -1.93
CA SER A 110 -1.50 -17.86 -3.21
C SER A 110 -2.57 -18.97 -3.33
N MET A 111 -2.24 -20.18 -2.92
CA MET A 111 -3.20 -21.31 -2.92
C MET A 111 -4.38 -21.03 -2.01
N HIS A 112 -4.14 -20.51 -0.82
CA HIS A 112 -5.20 -20.15 0.11
C HIS A 112 -6.10 -19.04 -0.46
N ARG A 113 -5.53 -18.03 -1.14
CA ARG A 113 -6.30 -16.98 -1.83
C ARG A 113 -7.24 -17.57 -2.88
N ARG A 114 -6.75 -18.52 -3.69
CA ARG A 114 -7.58 -19.18 -4.72
C ARG A 114 -8.70 -20.01 -4.07
N LEU A 115 -8.41 -20.71 -2.99
CA LEU A 115 -9.42 -21.48 -2.27
C LEU A 115 -10.51 -20.55 -1.72
N ARG A 116 -10.14 -19.42 -1.11
CA ARG A 116 -11.11 -18.46 -0.60
C ARG A 116 -11.96 -17.85 -1.71
N ALA A 117 -11.35 -17.43 -2.80
CA ALA A 117 -12.10 -16.89 -3.94
C ALA A 117 -13.10 -17.92 -4.50
N ALA A 118 -12.73 -19.20 -4.54
CA ALA A 118 -13.63 -20.28 -4.95
C ALA A 118 -14.77 -20.48 -3.95
N THR A 119 -14.51 -20.39 -2.65
CA THR A 119 -15.53 -20.50 -1.59
C THR A 119 -16.49 -19.32 -1.63
N ASP A 120 -15.99 -18.09 -1.77
CA ASP A 120 -16.81 -16.88 -1.87
C ASP A 120 -17.72 -16.93 -3.12
N GLN A 121 -17.23 -17.49 -4.23
CA GLN A 121 -18.05 -17.72 -5.43
C GLN A 121 -19.12 -18.78 -5.23
N LEU A 122 -18.82 -19.87 -4.53
CA LEU A 122 -19.81 -20.89 -4.18
C LEU A 122 -20.92 -20.31 -3.27
N ASP A 123 -20.56 -19.46 -2.31
CA ASP A 123 -21.52 -18.77 -1.45
C ASP A 123 -22.39 -17.79 -2.24
N LEU A 124 -21.81 -17.07 -3.19
CA LEU A 124 -22.57 -16.23 -4.13
C LEU A 124 -23.50 -17.03 -5.02
N LEU A 125 -23.08 -18.18 -5.53
CA LEU A 125 -23.91 -19.07 -6.36
C LEU A 125 -25.02 -19.74 -5.54
N SER A 126 -24.76 -20.09 -4.30
CA SER A 126 -25.77 -20.64 -3.39
C SER A 126 -26.81 -19.59 -2.96
N SER A 127 -26.44 -18.32 -2.91
CA SER A 127 -27.33 -17.20 -2.55
C SER A 127 -28.12 -16.62 -3.73
N LYS A 128 -27.74 -16.95 -4.97
CA LYS A 128 -28.40 -16.47 -6.20
C LYS A 128 -28.63 -17.60 -7.20
N VAL A 129 -29.86 -18.00 -7.34
CA VAL A 129 -30.33 -18.69 -8.54
C VAL A 129 -30.40 -17.65 -9.68
N ALA A 130 -29.29 -17.21 -10.26
CA ALA A 130 -29.21 -16.63 -11.59
C ALA A 130 -27.78 -16.17 -11.96
N THR A 131 -27.34 -16.65 -13.11
CA THR A 131 -26.22 -16.29 -14.01
C THR A 131 -24.81 -16.60 -13.57
N PRO A 132 -24.14 -17.55 -14.26
CA PRO A 132 -22.72 -17.87 -14.09
C PRO A 132 -21.87 -17.00 -15.02
N THR A 133 -21.20 -16.01 -14.49
CA THR A 133 -20.08 -15.37 -15.19
C THR A 133 -18.88 -15.31 -14.26
N GLY A 134 -17.99 -16.27 -14.40
CA GLY A 134 -16.70 -16.32 -13.73
C GLY A 134 -16.26 -17.74 -13.43
N ALA A 135 -15.10 -18.14 -13.91
CA ALA A 135 -14.50 -19.44 -13.58
C ALA A 135 -14.16 -19.51 -12.08
N PRO A 136 -14.46 -20.65 -11.39
CA PRO A 136 -14.13 -20.83 -9.98
C PRO A 136 -12.63 -20.67 -9.70
N GLY A 137 -12.25 -19.92 -8.68
CA GLY A 137 -10.87 -19.85 -8.21
C GLY A 137 -9.97 -18.79 -8.85
N VAL A 138 -10.53 -17.82 -9.60
CA VAL A 138 -9.75 -16.69 -10.12
C VAL A 138 -9.61 -15.63 -9.02
N PRO A 139 -8.39 -15.22 -8.63
CA PRO A 139 -8.17 -14.11 -7.72
C PRO A 139 -8.89 -12.86 -8.20
N MET A 140 -9.39 -12.04 -7.28
CA MET A 140 -10.04 -10.78 -7.64
C MET A 140 -9.02 -9.85 -8.32
N PRO A 141 -9.32 -9.30 -9.51
CA PRO A 141 -8.35 -8.52 -10.31
C PRO A 141 -7.66 -7.39 -9.55
N TYR A 142 -8.35 -6.78 -8.57
CA TYR A 142 -7.79 -5.71 -7.76
C TYR A 142 -6.71 -6.19 -6.77
N GLU A 143 -6.70 -7.46 -6.38
CA GLU A 143 -5.69 -8.02 -5.48
C GLU A 143 -4.36 -8.20 -6.18
N ASP A 144 -4.37 -8.71 -7.42
CA ASP A 144 -3.17 -8.85 -8.24
C ASP A 144 -2.53 -7.49 -8.52
N VAL A 145 -3.37 -6.48 -8.82
CA VAL A 145 -2.90 -5.10 -9.04
C VAL A 145 -2.27 -4.50 -7.78
N ARG A 146 -2.89 -4.73 -6.62
CA ARG A 146 -2.34 -4.28 -5.35
C ARG A 146 -0.98 -4.91 -5.07
N ASP A 147 -0.87 -6.22 -5.29
CA ASP A 147 0.36 -6.95 -5.04
C ASP A 147 1.47 -6.51 -6.01
N PHE A 148 1.14 -6.26 -7.28
CA PHE A 148 2.05 -5.66 -8.25
C PHE A 148 2.64 -4.31 -7.75
N PHE A 149 1.81 -3.37 -7.30
CA PHE A 149 2.30 -2.08 -6.77
C PHE A 149 3.09 -2.25 -5.48
N TYR A 150 2.73 -3.22 -4.66
CA TYR A 150 3.46 -3.51 -3.43
C TYR A 150 4.87 -4.04 -3.71
N ASP A 151 5.01 -4.96 -4.65
CA ASP A 151 6.32 -5.52 -5.04
C ASP A 151 7.27 -4.44 -5.57
N GLN A 152 6.72 -3.34 -6.12
CA GLN A 152 7.43 -2.15 -6.53
C GLN A 152 7.62 -1.12 -5.38
N HIS A 153 7.34 -1.48 -4.12
CA HIS A 153 7.36 -0.55 -2.97
C HIS A 153 6.56 0.74 -3.21
N ASN A 154 5.50 0.67 -4.02
CA ASN A 154 4.69 1.80 -4.49
C ASN A 154 5.50 2.92 -5.20
N HIS A 155 6.70 2.65 -5.68
CA HIS A 155 7.54 3.59 -6.41
C HIS A 155 7.92 3.04 -7.78
N ILE A 156 7.45 3.69 -8.84
CA ILE A 156 7.71 3.32 -10.24
C ILE A 156 8.69 4.34 -10.82
N ALA A 157 9.98 4.03 -10.72
CA ALA A 157 11.05 4.97 -11.03
C ALA A 157 10.97 5.57 -12.44
N GLN A 158 10.68 4.73 -13.46
CA GLN A 158 10.58 5.17 -14.85
C GLN A 158 9.48 6.23 -15.03
N LEU A 159 8.29 6.01 -14.44
CA LEU A 159 7.17 6.94 -14.54
C LEU A 159 7.39 8.21 -13.74
N ASP A 160 8.04 8.13 -12.56
CA ASP A 160 8.40 9.30 -11.78
C ASP A 160 9.38 10.21 -12.55
N LEU A 161 10.42 9.63 -13.12
CA LEU A 161 11.41 10.37 -13.91
C LEU A 161 10.79 10.95 -15.19
N ALA A 162 9.92 10.20 -15.86
CA ALA A 162 9.23 10.69 -17.05
C ALA A 162 8.29 11.86 -16.72
N ALA A 163 7.60 11.79 -15.59
CA ALA A 163 6.73 12.87 -15.12
C ALA A 163 7.52 14.13 -14.74
N GLU A 164 8.64 14.00 -14.03
CA GLU A 164 9.53 15.14 -13.71
C GLU A 164 10.10 15.78 -14.97
N ARG A 165 10.57 14.98 -15.95
CA ARG A 165 11.05 15.50 -17.23
C ARG A 165 9.95 16.27 -17.97
N LEU A 166 8.76 15.71 -18.11
CA LEU A 166 7.65 16.41 -18.78
C LEU A 166 7.31 17.73 -18.06
N PHE A 167 7.33 17.72 -16.72
CA PHE A 167 7.08 18.92 -15.92
C PHE A 167 8.12 20.02 -16.22
N GLU A 168 9.39 19.67 -16.32
CA GLU A 168 10.49 20.60 -16.58
C GLU A 168 10.52 21.06 -18.04
N GLU A 169 10.42 20.13 -19.00
CA GLU A 169 10.44 20.43 -20.44
C GLU A 169 9.30 21.34 -20.88
N CYS A 170 8.13 21.19 -20.26
CA CYS A 170 6.98 22.06 -20.56
C CYS A 170 6.94 23.33 -19.69
N GLY A 171 7.96 23.58 -18.88
CA GLY A 171 8.03 24.77 -18.02
C GLY A 171 6.85 24.86 -17.05
N LEU A 172 6.35 23.72 -16.56
CA LEU A 172 5.20 23.71 -15.65
C LEU A 172 5.58 24.27 -14.27
N SER A 173 4.62 24.91 -13.66
CA SER A 173 4.75 25.47 -12.31
C SER A 173 3.58 25.04 -11.42
N VAL A 174 3.82 25.02 -10.12
CA VAL A 174 2.77 24.76 -9.13
C VAL A 174 1.74 25.90 -9.19
N GLY A 175 0.48 25.54 -9.15
CA GLY A 175 -0.65 26.48 -9.30
C GLY A 175 -1.25 26.47 -10.71
N SER A 176 -2.58 26.42 -10.77
CA SER A 176 -3.34 26.41 -12.03
C SER A 176 -2.87 25.35 -13.06
N LEU A 177 -2.44 24.19 -12.56
CA LEU A 177 -1.89 23.10 -13.39
C LEU A 177 -2.92 22.56 -14.40
N ASP A 178 -4.22 22.65 -14.12
CA ASP A 178 -5.26 22.24 -15.07
C ASP A 178 -5.19 23.02 -16.39
N ARG A 179 -4.92 24.33 -16.33
CA ARG A 179 -4.79 25.17 -17.52
C ARG A 179 -3.46 24.92 -18.25
N GLN A 180 -2.39 24.76 -17.48
CA GLN A 180 -1.06 24.49 -18.06
C GLN A 180 -1.05 23.14 -18.77
N LEU A 181 -1.60 22.09 -18.13
CA LEU A 181 -1.69 20.75 -18.71
C LEU A 181 -2.66 20.68 -19.90
N ALA A 182 -3.70 21.53 -19.94
CA ALA A 182 -4.56 21.62 -21.13
C ALA A 182 -3.76 22.13 -22.34
N ARG A 183 -2.88 23.12 -22.17
CA ARG A 183 -1.95 23.56 -23.23
C ARG A 183 -0.97 22.47 -23.65
N VAL A 184 -0.37 21.78 -22.68
CA VAL A 184 0.53 20.65 -22.97
C VAL A 184 -0.20 19.53 -23.73
N ALA A 185 -1.47 19.26 -23.39
CA ALA A 185 -2.30 18.26 -24.10
C ALA A 185 -2.51 18.67 -25.57
N GLU A 186 -2.75 19.94 -25.85
CA GLU A 186 -2.86 20.46 -27.21
C GLU A 186 -1.53 20.42 -27.95
N GLU A 187 -0.45 20.93 -27.36
CA GLU A 187 0.87 21.05 -27.98
C GLU A 187 1.55 19.68 -28.22
N LYS A 188 1.55 18.79 -27.23
CA LYS A 188 2.27 17.50 -27.28
C LYS A 188 1.44 16.34 -27.83
N ALA A 189 0.11 16.40 -27.67
CA ALA A 189 -0.78 15.31 -28.05
C ALA A 189 -1.89 15.72 -29.05
N GLY A 190 -1.99 16.99 -29.42
CA GLY A 190 -3.05 17.50 -30.31
C GLY A 190 -4.44 17.30 -29.72
N VAL A 191 -4.59 17.37 -28.39
CA VAL A 191 -5.84 17.09 -27.68
C VAL A 191 -6.49 18.39 -27.21
N THR A 192 -7.69 18.66 -27.68
CA THR A 192 -8.49 19.78 -27.18
C THR A 192 -9.20 19.39 -25.87
N VAL A 193 -9.01 20.20 -24.83
CA VAL A 193 -9.62 19.96 -23.52
C VAL A 193 -10.88 20.81 -23.35
N LEU A 194 -12.02 20.18 -23.12
CA LEU A 194 -13.32 20.84 -22.91
C LEU A 194 -13.86 20.53 -21.52
N VAL A 195 -14.41 21.55 -20.84
CA VAL A 195 -15.12 21.37 -19.58
C VAL A 195 -16.62 21.49 -19.85
N ARG A 196 -17.37 20.41 -19.67
CA ARG A 196 -18.80 20.33 -19.99
C ARG A 196 -19.66 19.81 -18.82
N GLY A 197 -20.98 19.94 -19.01
CA GLY A 197 -21.99 19.52 -18.06
C GLY A 197 -22.47 20.66 -17.17
N ASP A 198 -23.67 20.53 -16.64
CA ASP A 198 -24.28 21.47 -15.69
C ASP A 198 -23.75 21.33 -14.25
N GLY A 199 -22.98 20.26 -14.01
CA GLY A 199 -22.39 19.95 -12.68
C GLY A 199 -23.32 19.14 -11.77
N ALA A 200 -24.57 18.94 -12.14
CA ALA A 200 -25.59 18.29 -11.31
C ALA A 200 -25.69 16.77 -11.53
N ASP A 201 -25.40 16.26 -12.75
CA ASP A 201 -25.51 14.84 -13.05
C ASP A 201 -24.28 14.06 -12.55
N PRO A 202 -24.43 13.18 -11.55
CA PRO A 202 -23.34 12.34 -11.04
C PRO A 202 -22.89 11.24 -12.03
N ASN A 203 -23.72 10.91 -13.02
CA ASN A 203 -23.45 9.84 -14.00
C ASN A 203 -22.54 10.32 -15.14
N ILE A 204 -22.39 11.62 -15.33
CA ILE A 204 -21.43 12.15 -16.32
C ILE A 204 -20.01 11.68 -15.93
N PRO A 205 -19.27 11.01 -16.83
CA PRO A 205 -17.90 10.59 -16.57
C PRO A 205 -17.04 11.76 -16.13
N LYS A 206 -16.12 11.53 -15.16
CA LYS A 206 -15.15 12.56 -14.75
C LYS A 206 -14.31 13.03 -15.92
N ARG A 207 -13.97 12.11 -16.84
CA ARG A 207 -13.31 12.38 -18.11
C ARG A 207 -13.85 11.43 -19.17
N TYR A 208 -13.89 11.90 -20.38
CA TYR A 208 -14.13 11.11 -21.58
C TYR A 208 -13.22 11.61 -22.70
N TYR A 209 -12.43 10.72 -23.27
CA TYR A 209 -11.56 11.02 -24.40
C TYR A 209 -12.11 10.40 -25.65
N GLU A 210 -12.33 11.23 -26.66
CA GLU A 210 -12.77 10.83 -27.99
C GLU A 210 -11.58 10.79 -28.95
N PRO A 211 -11.14 9.60 -29.39
CA PRO A 211 -9.94 9.48 -30.23
C PRO A 211 -10.08 10.12 -31.60
N GLU A 212 -11.26 10.04 -32.22
CA GLU A 212 -11.50 10.54 -33.58
C GLU A 212 -11.37 12.06 -33.65
N THR A 213 -11.96 12.76 -32.71
CA THR A 213 -11.91 14.23 -32.62
C THR A 213 -10.74 14.76 -31.79
N ARG A 214 -9.97 13.86 -31.18
CA ARG A 214 -8.91 14.20 -30.19
C ARG A 214 -9.40 15.16 -29.13
N THR A 215 -10.61 14.93 -28.61
CA THR A 215 -11.24 15.81 -27.62
C THR A 215 -11.32 15.12 -26.27
N LEU A 216 -10.78 15.77 -25.25
CA LEU A 216 -10.90 15.37 -23.84
C LEU A 216 -11.99 16.19 -23.16
N THR A 217 -13.12 15.58 -22.86
CA THR A 217 -14.20 16.21 -22.09
C THR A 217 -14.06 15.92 -20.60
N LEU A 218 -14.04 16.97 -19.79
CA LEU A 218 -13.99 16.92 -18.33
C LEU A 218 -15.31 17.42 -17.73
N ALA A 219 -15.75 16.74 -16.67
CA ALA A 219 -16.95 17.16 -15.96
C ALA A 219 -16.72 18.49 -15.21
N ARG A 220 -17.66 19.45 -15.36
CA ARG A 220 -17.59 20.78 -14.73
C ARG A 220 -17.48 20.74 -13.21
N ARG A 221 -18.05 19.71 -12.56
CA ARG A 221 -17.97 19.52 -11.09
C ARG A 221 -16.55 19.26 -10.55
N LEU A 222 -15.59 18.96 -11.41
CA LEU A 222 -14.22 18.73 -11.00
C LEU A 222 -13.54 20.03 -10.58
N ARG A 223 -12.85 20.00 -9.44
CA ARG A 223 -11.97 21.09 -8.97
C ARG A 223 -10.71 21.16 -9.85
N PRO A 224 -9.99 22.31 -9.90
CA PRO A 224 -8.79 22.47 -10.72
C PRO A 224 -7.76 21.33 -10.58
N GLY A 225 -7.38 20.95 -9.36
CA GLY A 225 -6.45 19.83 -9.14
C GLY A 225 -6.99 18.47 -9.62
N GLN A 226 -8.31 18.24 -9.55
CA GLN A 226 -8.92 17.04 -10.11
C GLN A 226 -8.91 17.06 -11.64
N ARG A 227 -9.14 18.22 -12.27
CA ARG A 227 -9.01 18.38 -13.74
C ARG A 227 -7.58 18.13 -14.18
N ALA A 228 -6.60 18.74 -13.49
CA ALA A 228 -5.18 18.52 -13.73
C ALA A 228 -4.84 17.02 -13.70
N PHE A 229 -5.33 16.29 -12.70
CA PHE A 229 -5.14 14.85 -12.58
C PHE A 229 -5.74 14.08 -13.76
N GLN A 230 -6.96 14.43 -14.22
CA GLN A 230 -7.61 13.75 -15.34
C GLN A 230 -6.90 14.02 -16.69
N ILE A 231 -6.43 15.26 -16.89
CA ILE A 231 -5.61 15.60 -18.07
C ILE A 231 -4.30 14.82 -18.04
N ALA A 232 -3.58 14.83 -16.90
CA ALA A 232 -2.34 14.11 -16.73
C ALA A 232 -2.50 12.59 -16.93
N THR A 233 -3.62 11.99 -16.49
CA THR A 233 -3.91 10.58 -16.74
C THR A 233 -4.13 10.30 -18.24
N THR A 234 -4.76 11.23 -18.97
CA THR A 234 -4.93 11.09 -20.42
C THR A 234 -3.60 11.20 -21.14
N LEU A 235 -2.76 12.17 -20.74
CA LEU A 235 -1.40 12.31 -21.25
C LEU A 235 -0.54 11.06 -20.99
N ALA A 236 -0.69 10.42 -19.83
CA ALA A 236 -0.02 9.17 -19.54
C ALA A 236 -0.35 8.07 -20.58
N PHE A 237 -1.61 7.91 -20.94
CA PHE A 237 -2.00 6.93 -21.96
C PHE A 237 -1.49 7.28 -23.35
N LEU A 238 -1.55 8.56 -23.73
CA LEU A 238 -1.21 9.01 -25.07
C LEU A 238 0.30 9.09 -25.33
N LEU A 239 1.06 9.59 -24.38
CA LEU A 239 2.50 9.84 -24.54
C LEU A 239 3.38 8.72 -23.98
N TYR A 240 2.90 8.02 -22.95
CA TYR A 240 3.69 7.02 -22.20
C TYR A 240 3.03 5.63 -22.18
N GLY A 241 2.03 5.39 -23.04
CA GLY A 241 1.37 4.09 -23.17
C GLY A 241 2.36 2.93 -23.37
N PRO A 242 3.31 3.00 -24.31
CA PRO A 242 4.34 1.96 -24.51
C PRO A 242 5.20 1.71 -23.28
N MET A 243 5.63 2.77 -22.55
CA MET A 243 6.39 2.63 -21.30
C MET A 243 5.56 1.94 -20.21
N ILE A 244 4.27 2.26 -20.11
CA ILE A 244 3.35 1.59 -19.18
C ILE A 244 3.24 0.11 -19.52
N ASP A 245 3.12 -0.23 -20.79
CA ASP A 245 3.02 -1.61 -21.25
C ASP A 245 4.33 -2.38 -21.05
N GLU A 246 5.49 -1.74 -21.17
CA GLU A 246 6.81 -2.29 -20.83
C GLU A 246 6.97 -2.55 -19.34
N ILE A 247 6.52 -1.64 -18.46
CA ILE A 247 6.54 -1.81 -16.99
C ILE A 247 5.68 -2.99 -16.57
N LEU A 248 4.54 -3.19 -17.23
CA LEU A 248 3.67 -4.36 -16.99
C LEU A 248 4.34 -5.64 -17.45
N GLY A 249 5.17 -5.57 -18.52
CA GLY A 249 5.91 -6.71 -19.07
C GLY A 249 5.07 -7.98 -19.21
N ASP A 250 5.73 -9.11 -19.04
CA ASP A 250 5.10 -10.43 -18.98
C ASP A 250 4.87 -10.88 -17.52
N THR A 251 4.30 -9.99 -16.69
CA THR A 251 3.98 -10.31 -15.29
C THR A 251 2.89 -11.40 -15.25
N PRO A 252 3.20 -12.65 -14.87
CA PRO A 252 2.26 -13.77 -15.01
C PRO A 252 0.99 -13.63 -14.17
N ALA A 253 1.07 -12.84 -13.07
CA ALA A 253 -0.06 -12.59 -12.19
C ALA A 253 -1.07 -11.59 -12.79
N LEU A 254 -0.68 -10.79 -13.79
CA LEU A 254 -1.54 -9.76 -14.40
C LEU A 254 -2.10 -10.25 -15.73
N THR A 255 -3.30 -10.77 -15.72
CA THR A 255 -4.01 -11.27 -16.91
C THR A 255 -5.37 -10.58 -17.06
N GLY A 256 -5.86 -10.45 -18.30
CA GLY A 256 -7.22 -9.96 -18.57
C GLY A 256 -7.53 -8.64 -17.85
N GLU A 257 -8.52 -8.66 -16.95
CA GLU A 257 -9.01 -7.48 -16.23
C GLU A 257 -7.96 -6.91 -15.28
N SER A 258 -7.16 -7.74 -14.60
CA SER A 258 -6.12 -7.27 -13.68
C SER A 258 -5.04 -6.47 -14.42
N ARG A 259 -4.68 -6.88 -15.65
CA ARG A 259 -3.75 -6.11 -16.49
C ARG A 259 -4.32 -4.75 -16.90
N GLY A 260 -5.61 -4.72 -17.29
CA GLY A 260 -6.30 -3.46 -17.60
C GLY A 260 -6.34 -2.49 -16.42
N LEU A 261 -6.66 -3.01 -15.22
CA LEU A 261 -6.67 -2.23 -13.99
C LEU A 261 -5.27 -1.73 -13.59
N ALA A 262 -4.23 -2.58 -13.73
CA ALA A 262 -2.84 -2.19 -13.47
C ALA A 262 -2.39 -1.08 -14.42
N ARG A 263 -2.76 -1.15 -15.71
CA ARG A 263 -2.49 -0.12 -16.71
C ARG A 263 -3.11 1.23 -16.32
N VAL A 264 -4.36 1.22 -15.87
CA VAL A 264 -5.02 2.42 -15.33
C VAL A 264 -4.32 2.89 -14.04
N GLY A 265 -3.90 1.97 -13.19
CA GLY A 265 -3.14 2.26 -11.97
C GLY A 265 -1.82 2.99 -12.25
N LEU A 266 -1.04 2.53 -13.24
CA LEU A 266 0.21 3.15 -13.67
C LEU A 266 -0.02 4.53 -14.31
N ALA A 267 -1.07 4.69 -15.12
CA ALA A 267 -1.44 6.01 -15.67
C ALA A 267 -1.84 7.00 -14.56
N ASN A 268 -2.56 6.54 -13.54
CA ASN A 268 -2.89 7.34 -12.36
C ASN A 268 -1.64 7.65 -11.51
N TYR A 269 -0.69 6.70 -11.42
CA TYR A 269 0.61 6.95 -10.77
C TYR A 269 1.37 8.07 -11.47
N PHE A 270 1.51 7.99 -12.80
CA PHE A 270 2.14 9.04 -13.60
C PHE A 270 1.45 10.40 -13.38
N ALA A 271 0.11 10.42 -13.40
CA ALA A 271 -0.65 11.65 -13.17
C ALA A 271 -0.35 12.26 -11.81
N GLY A 272 -0.30 11.44 -10.74
CA GLY A 272 0.12 11.87 -9.41
C GLY A 272 1.55 12.41 -9.37
N ALA A 273 2.47 11.75 -10.09
CA ALA A 273 3.86 12.17 -10.18
C ALA A 273 4.04 13.48 -10.97
N LEU A 274 3.23 13.70 -12.01
CA LEU A 274 3.27 14.92 -12.82
C LEU A 274 2.73 16.14 -12.06
N ILE A 275 1.61 16.01 -11.35
CA ILE A 275 1.05 17.14 -10.59
C ILE A 275 1.79 17.40 -9.27
N LEU A 276 2.51 16.40 -8.76
CA LEU A 276 3.32 16.45 -7.54
C LEU A 276 4.73 15.92 -7.83
N PRO A 277 5.58 16.67 -8.57
CA PRO A 277 6.90 16.23 -8.99
C PRO A 277 7.78 15.86 -7.80
N TYR A 278 8.46 14.72 -7.89
CA TYR A 278 9.11 14.04 -6.77
C TYR A 278 9.98 14.97 -5.92
N GLY A 279 11.00 15.55 -6.52
CA GLY A 279 11.96 16.37 -5.78
C GLY A 279 11.37 17.64 -5.18
N ARG A 280 10.43 18.30 -5.88
CA ARG A 280 9.73 19.49 -5.38
C ARG A 280 8.79 19.14 -4.25
N PHE A 281 8.04 18.05 -4.41
CA PHE A 281 7.07 17.63 -3.42
C PHE A 281 7.74 17.10 -2.15
N LEU A 282 8.81 16.30 -2.26
CA LEU A 282 9.57 15.80 -1.11
C LEU A 282 10.16 16.97 -0.29
N ARG A 283 10.82 17.94 -0.94
CA ARG A 283 11.34 19.12 -0.22
C ARG A 283 10.25 19.87 0.52
N SER A 284 9.11 20.11 -0.14
CA SER A 284 7.97 20.77 0.52
C SER A 284 7.41 19.95 1.69
N ALA A 285 7.38 18.61 1.56
CA ALA A 285 6.92 17.73 2.63
C ALA A 285 7.85 17.81 3.85
N GLU A 286 9.16 17.78 3.64
CA GLU A 286 10.14 17.92 4.74
C GLU A 286 10.05 19.30 5.39
N GLU A 287 10.03 20.39 4.60
CA GLU A 287 9.91 21.77 5.10
C GLU A 287 8.67 21.98 5.96
N LEU A 288 7.54 21.42 5.54
CA LEU A 288 6.25 21.53 6.23
C LEU A 288 6.03 20.42 7.26
N ARG A 289 7.05 19.60 7.54
CA ARG A 289 6.94 18.46 8.45
C ARG A 289 5.73 17.59 8.12
N TYR A 290 5.51 17.34 6.82
CA TYR A 290 4.43 16.51 6.30
C TYR A 290 3.01 16.99 6.66
N ASP A 291 2.81 18.29 6.86
CA ASP A 291 1.48 18.88 7.05
C ASP A 291 0.66 18.74 5.76
N ILE A 292 -0.33 17.85 5.79
CA ILE A 292 -1.11 17.46 4.60
C ILE A 292 -1.99 18.60 4.12
N ASP A 293 -2.54 19.42 5.03
CA ASP A 293 -3.38 20.57 4.66
C ASP A 293 -2.54 21.67 4.01
N LEU A 294 -1.36 21.97 4.55
CA LEU A 294 -0.45 22.95 3.94
C LEU A 294 0.10 22.44 2.60
N LEU A 295 0.40 21.15 2.46
CA LEU A 295 0.76 20.54 1.19
C LEU A 295 -0.39 20.59 0.18
N SER A 296 -1.62 20.31 0.61
CA SER A 296 -2.82 20.42 -0.22
C SER A 296 -3.02 21.82 -0.75
N LEU A 297 -2.80 22.83 0.10
CA LEU A 297 -2.88 24.24 -0.25
C LEU A 297 -1.77 24.65 -1.22
N ARG A 298 -0.51 24.30 -0.90
CA ARG A 298 0.67 24.65 -1.73
C ARG A 298 0.57 24.09 -3.15
N PHE A 299 0.06 22.85 -3.31
CA PHE A 299 -0.02 22.17 -4.60
C PHE A 299 -1.42 22.19 -5.23
N GLU A 300 -2.39 22.83 -4.62
CA GLU A 300 -3.78 22.95 -5.10
C GLU A 300 -4.45 21.59 -5.38
N VAL A 301 -4.13 20.57 -4.58
CA VAL A 301 -4.68 19.22 -4.70
C VAL A 301 -5.43 18.79 -3.44
N GLY A 302 -6.23 17.73 -3.54
CA GLY A 302 -7.00 17.24 -2.40
C GLY A 302 -6.16 16.43 -1.41
N PHE A 303 -6.66 16.31 -0.16
CA PHE A 303 -6.07 15.55 0.94
C PHE A 303 -5.69 14.11 0.51
N GLU A 304 -6.61 13.37 -0.14
CA GLU A 304 -6.34 12.00 -0.62
C GLU A 304 -5.17 11.96 -1.61
N THR A 305 -5.06 12.95 -2.49
CA THR A 305 -3.98 13.01 -3.50
C THR A 305 -2.62 13.22 -2.83
N VAL A 306 -2.56 14.11 -1.82
CA VAL A 306 -1.33 14.32 -1.02
C VAL A 306 -0.96 13.04 -0.29
N CYS A 307 -1.88 12.43 0.46
CA CYS A 307 -1.63 11.20 1.22
C CYS A 307 -1.14 10.07 0.31
N HIS A 308 -1.78 9.93 -0.85
CA HIS A 308 -1.38 8.92 -1.83
C HIS A 308 0.04 9.17 -2.37
N ARG A 309 0.36 10.43 -2.70
CA ARG A 309 1.71 10.77 -3.18
C ARG A 309 2.77 10.57 -2.10
N LEU A 310 2.50 10.93 -0.86
CA LEU A 310 3.40 10.69 0.28
C LEU A 310 3.76 9.20 0.41
N SER A 311 2.81 8.28 0.18
CA SER A 311 3.07 6.84 0.25
C SER A 311 3.94 6.30 -0.90
N THR A 312 4.23 7.11 -1.92
CA THR A 312 5.05 6.74 -3.09
C THR A 312 6.47 7.34 -3.05
N LEU A 313 6.82 8.11 -2.04
CA LEU A 313 8.13 8.78 -1.93
C LEU A 313 9.24 7.81 -1.49
N GLN A 314 9.52 6.78 -2.30
CA GLN A 314 10.46 5.71 -1.98
C GLN A 314 11.62 5.60 -2.99
N ARG A 315 11.98 6.71 -3.67
CA ARG A 315 13.14 6.77 -4.59
C ARG A 315 14.43 6.49 -3.82
N GLN A 316 15.24 5.59 -4.33
CA GLN A 316 16.54 5.26 -3.74
C GLN A 316 17.41 6.51 -3.57
N GLY A 317 18.04 6.67 -2.40
CA GLY A 317 18.86 7.84 -2.06
C GLY A 317 18.10 9.13 -1.73
N GLN A 318 16.77 9.19 -1.96
CA GLN A 318 15.92 10.36 -1.68
C GLN A 318 14.56 9.93 -1.12
N ARG A 319 14.56 9.11 -0.07
CA ARG A 319 13.31 8.61 0.51
C ARG A 319 12.68 9.61 1.46
N GLY A 320 11.37 9.76 1.35
CA GLY A 320 10.54 10.38 2.37
C GLY A 320 10.26 9.44 3.55
N VAL A 321 9.33 9.82 4.42
CA VAL A 321 8.79 8.91 5.43
C VAL A 321 8.07 7.76 4.72
N PRO A 322 8.35 6.49 5.07
CA PRO A 322 7.69 5.34 4.46
C PRO A 322 6.28 5.19 5.02
N PHE A 323 5.32 5.78 4.33
CA PHE A 323 3.92 5.73 4.73
C PHE A 323 3.19 4.52 4.20
N PHE A 324 2.20 4.07 4.97
CA PHE A 324 1.10 3.26 4.49
C PHE A 324 -0.16 4.11 4.38
N PHE A 325 -0.88 3.85 3.30
CA PHE A 325 -2.11 4.54 2.95
C PHE A 325 -3.29 3.56 2.96
N VAL A 326 -4.41 4.00 3.49
CA VAL A 326 -5.66 3.24 3.46
C VAL A 326 -6.83 4.15 3.15
N ARG A 327 -7.80 3.62 2.40
CA ARG A 327 -9.09 4.23 2.20
C ARG A 327 -10.17 3.23 2.58
N THR A 328 -10.99 3.59 3.56
CA THR A 328 -12.07 2.75 4.08
C THR A 328 -13.41 3.45 3.97
N ASP A 329 -14.47 2.68 3.80
CA ASP A 329 -15.84 3.17 3.93
C ASP A 329 -16.31 3.11 5.40
N ARG A 330 -17.55 3.56 5.65
CA ARG A 330 -18.16 3.60 6.98
C ARG A 330 -18.43 2.20 7.56
N ALA A 331 -18.55 1.19 6.72
CA ALA A 331 -18.71 -0.21 7.13
C ALA A 331 -17.37 -0.91 7.47
N GLY A 332 -16.24 -0.21 7.28
CA GLY A 332 -14.90 -0.74 7.53
C GLY A 332 -14.31 -1.51 6.36
N ASN A 333 -14.94 -1.50 5.17
CA ASN A 333 -14.37 -2.11 3.98
C ASN A 333 -13.20 -1.27 3.47
N ILE A 334 -12.06 -1.90 3.26
CA ILE A 334 -10.86 -1.26 2.73
C ILE A 334 -10.91 -1.28 1.20
N SER A 335 -11.26 -0.13 0.61
CA SER A 335 -11.39 0.03 -0.85
C SER A 335 -10.06 0.33 -1.56
N LYS A 336 -9.06 0.80 -0.84
CA LYS A 336 -7.69 1.03 -1.33
C LYS A 336 -6.71 0.92 -0.19
N ARG A 337 -5.60 0.24 -0.43
CA ARG A 337 -4.48 0.16 0.51
C ARG A 337 -3.16 0.15 -0.25
N GLN A 338 -2.19 0.85 0.28
CA GLN A 338 -0.81 0.87 -0.21
C GLN A 338 0.10 0.88 1.01
N SER A 339 1.19 0.17 0.95
CA SER A 339 2.17 0.15 2.03
C SER A 339 3.56 0.25 1.43
N ALA A 340 4.33 1.22 1.89
CA ALA A 340 5.77 1.30 1.63
C ALA A 340 6.56 0.49 2.67
N THR A 341 5.88 -0.06 3.68
CA THR A 341 6.46 -0.82 4.80
C THR A 341 5.72 -2.13 5.03
N ALA A 342 6.13 -2.88 6.04
CA ALA A 342 5.56 -4.16 6.45
C ALA A 342 4.25 -4.07 7.24
N PHE A 343 3.53 -2.93 7.25
CA PHE A 343 2.23 -2.87 7.95
C PHE A 343 1.24 -3.83 7.30
N HIS A 344 0.73 -4.75 8.12
CA HIS A 344 -0.21 -5.77 7.68
C HIS A 344 -1.65 -5.30 7.89
N PHE A 345 -2.40 -5.24 6.80
CA PHE A 345 -3.85 -5.10 6.83
C PHE A 345 -4.47 -6.49 6.66
N SER A 346 -5.23 -6.95 7.65
CA SER A 346 -5.95 -8.23 7.53
C SER A 346 -6.86 -8.22 6.29
N ARG A 347 -6.95 -9.38 5.66
CA ARG A 347 -7.86 -9.64 4.54
C ARG A 347 -9.16 -10.25 5.01
N VAL A 348 -9.22 -10.66 6.29
CA VAL A 348 -10.33 -11.42 6.87
C VAL A 348 -10.99 -10.62 8.00
N GLY A 349 -12.32 -10.48 7.92
CA GLY A 349 -13.13 -10.09 9.07
C GLY A 349 -13.15 -8.61 9.44
N GLY A 350 -12.91 -7.70 8.50
CA GLY A 350 -12.97 -6.26 8.73
C GLY A 350 -11.75 -5.70 9.47
N SER A 351 -11.70 -4.39 9.58
CA SER A 351 -10.63 -3.66 10.28
C SER A 351 -10.92 -3.54 11.79
N CYS A 352 -9.88 -3.21 12.57
CA CYS A 352 -10.04 -3.05 14.02
C CYS A 352 -10.93 -1.85 14.37
N PRO A 353 -12.00 -1.99 15.17
CA PRO A 353 -12.89 -0.90 15.53
C PRO A 353 -12.21 0.22 16.37
N LEU A 354 -11.09 -0.08 17.02
CA LEU A 354 -10.30 0.91 17.77
C LEU A 354 -9.39 1.79 16.89
N TRP A 355 -9.40 1.57 15.59
CA TRP A 355 -8.53 2.31 14.68
C TRP A 355 -9.14 3.66 14.31
N VAL A 356 -8.34 4.71 14.38
CA VAL A 356 -8.75 6.11 14.19
C VAL A 356 -9.47 6.41 12.88
N VAL A 357 -9.30 5.58 11.85
CA VAL A 357 -10.00 5.76 10.56
C VAL A 357 -11.52 5.67 10.70
N HIS A 358 -12.02 4.91 11.68
CA HIS A 358 -13.46 4.83 11.96
C HIS A 358 -13.97 6.07 12.68
N GLU A 359 -13.17 6.62 13.58
CA GLU A 359 -13.49 7.85 14.29
C GLU A 359 -13.58 9.06 13.36
N ALA A 360 -12.86 9.05 12.25
CA ALA A 360 -12.88 10.11 11.25
C ALA A 360 -14.30 10.39 10.70
N PHE A 361 -15.19 9.40 10.66
CA PHE A 361 -16.57 9.58 10.22
C PHE A 361 -17.46 10.35 11.22
N ALA A 362 -17.10 10.32 12.51
CA ALA A 362 -17.77 11.10 13.54
C ALA A 362 -17.33 12.58 13.51
N HIS A 363 -16.17 12.87 12.92
CA HIS A 363 -15.60 14.22 12.85
C HIS A 363 -15.24 14.60 11.40
N PRO A 364 -16.23 14.76 10.51
CA PRO A 364 -15.99 15.01 9.09
C PRO A 364 -15.10 16.23 8.85
N GLY A 365 -14.09 16.06 8.00
CA GLY A 365 -13.17 17.14 7.62
C GLY A 365 -12.09 17.49 8.66
N ARG A 366 -12.15 16.94 9.87
CA ARG A 366 -11.11 17.12 10.89
C ARG A 366 -10.01 16.06 10.74
N ILE A 367 -8.77 16.49 10.86
CA ILE A 367 -7.63 15.58 10.97
C ILE A 367 -7.57 15.03 12.40
N LEU A 368 -7.58 13.71 12.52
CA LEU A 368 -7.41 12.99 13.77
C LEU A 368 -6.07 12.27 13.77
N THR A 369 -5.44 12.19 14.93
CA THR A 369 -4.16 11.49 15.13
C THR A 369 -4.30 10.39 16.17
N GLN A 370 -3.56 9.30 16.00
CA GLN A 370 -3.55 8.19 16.95
C GLN A 370 -2.17 7.53 16.98
N MET A 371 -1.61 7.41 18.18
CA MET A 371 -0.56 6.43 18.41
C MET A 371 -1.22 5.07 18.59
N ALA A 372 -0.80 4.08 17.83
CA ALA A 372 -1.38 2.75 17.85
C ALA A 372 -0.30 1.69 18.09
N SER A 373 -0.63 0.63 18.85
CA SER A 373 0.22 -0.53 19.04
C SER A 373 -0.42 -1.80 18.48
N MET A 374 0.34 -2.59 17.73
CA MET A 374 -0.09 -3.90 17.24
C MET A 374 0.17 -5.00 18.30
N PRO A 375 -0.44 -6.19 18.17
CA PRO A 375 -0.21 -7.30 19.09
C PRO A 375 1.25 -7.74 19.20
N ASP A 376 2.05 -7.56 18.17
CA ASP A 376 3.49 -7.86 18.10
C ASP A 376 4.38 -6.79 18.78
N GLY A 377 3.77 -5.75 19.34
CA GLY A 377 4.46 -4.66 20.04
C GLY A 377 4.92 -3.52 19.13
N ARG A 378 4.82 -3.62 17.81
CA ARG A 378 5.13 -2.51 16.90
C ARG A 378 4.16 -1.36 17.13
N ARG A 379 4.68 -0.14 17.05
CA ARG A 379 3.92 1.09 17.27
C ARG A 379 3.95 1.97 16.02
N TYR A 380 2.84 2.66 15.82
CA TYR A 380 2.61 3.48 14.63
C TYR A 380 1.98 4.81 15.00
N LEU A 381 2.29 5.84 14.22
CA LEU A 381 1.52 7.09 14.20
C LEU A 381 0.56 7.05 13.01
N TRP A 382 -0.72 7.25 13.28
CA TRP A 382 -1.78 7.34 12.29
C TRP A 382 -2.37 8.74 12.23
N VAL A 383 -2.67 9.18 11.01
CA VAL A 383 -3.42 10.38 10.69
C VAL A 383 -4.63 9.96 9.88
N ALA A 384 -5.83 10.39 10.26
CA ALA A 384 -7.06 10.03 9.55
C ALA A 384 -7.96 11.23 9.35
N ARG A 385 -8.66 11.27 8.21
CA ARG A 385 -9.65 12.28 7.86
C ARG A 385 -10.63 11.75 6.84
N THR A 386 -11.90 12.18 6.88
CA THR A 386 -12.84 11.90 5.80
C THR A 386 -12.46 12.62 4.52
N ALA A 387 -12.53 11.94 3.39
CA ALA A 387 -12.44 12.57 2.08
C ALA A 387 -13.71 13.39 1.85
N ASN A 388 -13.54 14.64 1.39
CA ASN A 388 -14.66 15.48 1.04
C ASN A 388 -15.24 15.04 -0.33
N PRO A 389 -16.46 14.50 -0.39
CA PRO A 389 -17.05 13.98 -1.62
C PRO A 389 -17.34 15.05 -2.67
N GLY A 390 -17.29 16.32 -2.30
CA GLY A 390 -17.75 17.45 -3.13
C GLY A 390 -19.27 17.65 -3.05
N PRO A 391 -19.77 18.69 -3.69
CA PRO A 391 -21.21 18.97 -3.75
C PRO A 391 -21.95 17.89 -4.56
N HIS A 392 -23.08 17.44 -4.04
CA HIS A 392 -24.01 16.51 -4.69
C HIS A 392 -25.43 16.92 -4.33
N GLY A 393 -26.39 16.57 -5.17
CA GLY A 393 -27.79 16.95 -4.99
C GLY A 393 -28.41 16.37 -3.71
N PHE A 394 -29.39 17.04 -3.17
CA PHE A 394 -30.17 16.51 -2.04
C PHE A 394 -30.79 15.16 -2.36
N GLY A 395 -30.67 14.20 -1.44
CA GLY A 395 -31.21 12.85 -1.62
C GLY A 395 -30.36 11.91 -2.51
N THR A 396 -29.25 12.37 -3.09
CA THR A 396 -28.34 11.49 -3.84
C THR A 396 -27.34 10.81 -2.88
N ALA A 397 -27.04 9.53 -3.16
CA ALA A 397 -26.01 8.81 -2.41
C ALA A 397 -24.65 9.45 -2.65
N SER A 398 -24.00 9.89 -1.58
CA SER A 398 -22.65 10.42 -1.63
C SER A 398 -21.60 9.35 -1.31
N LYS A 399 -20.46 9.42 -2.00
CA LYS A 399 -19.31 8.60 -1.64
C LYS A 399 -18.63 9.22 -0.42
N GLU A 400 -18.64 8.51 0.69
CA GLU A 400 -17.94 8.93 1.91
C GLU A 400 -16.88 7.90 2.27
N PHE A 401 -15.63 8.33 2.33
CA PHE A 401 -14.50 7.50 2.71
C PHE A 401 -13.65 8.21 3.76
N ALA A 402 -13.10 7.44 4.68
CA ALA A 402 -11.99 7.90 5.51
C ALA A 402 -10.66 7.51 4.84
N ILE A 403 -9.73 8.46 4.86
CA ILE A 403 -8.34 8.27 4.43
C ILE A 403 -7.49 8.17 5.69
N GLY A 404 -6.74 7.09 5.81
CA GLY A 404 -5.72 6.89 6.82
C GLY A 404 -4.33 6.92 6.20
N LEU A 405 -3.43 7.67 6.81
CA LEU A 405 -2.01 7.69 6.50
C LEU A 405 -1.25 7.34 7.77
N GLY A 406 -0.40 6.33 7.74
CA GLY A 406 0.36 5.89 8.90
C GLY A 406 1.82 5.69 8.59
N CYS A 407 2.67 5.80 9.61
CA CYS A 407 4.07 5.45 9.55
C CYS A 407 4.51 4.74 10.83
N ASP A 408 5.66 4.08 10.78
CA ASP A 408 6.27 3.55 11.98
C ASP A 408 6.58 4.67 12.98
N ILE A 409 6.52 4.37 14.28
CA ILE A 409 6.69 5.37 15.34
C ILE A 409 8.07 6.03 15.29
N GLU A 410 9.08 5.36 14.76
CA GLU A 410 10.43 5.89 14.59
C GLU A 410 10.52 7.11 13.68
N TYR A 411 9.53 7.29 12.78
CA TYR A 411 9.45 8.45 11.88
C TYR A 411 8.50 9.55 12.41
N ALA A 412 7.81 9.32 13.53
CA ALA A 412 6.75 10.20 13.99
C ALA A 412 7.23 11.62 14.35
N ASP A 413 8.46 11.77 14.84
CA ASP A 413 9.07 13.05 15.21
C ASP A 413 9.25 14.00 14.00
N ARG A 414 9.37 13.44 12.79
CA ARG A 414 9.44 14.21 11.53
C ARG A 414 8.10 14.84 11.15
N LEU A 415 6.98 14.34 11.67
CA LEU A 415 5.65 14.78 11.31
C LEU A 415 5.14 15.86 12.28
N VAL A 416 4.44 16.87 11.75
CA VAL A 416 3.76 17.88 12.58
C VAL A 416 2.72 17.24 13.51
N TYR A 417 2.19 16.09 13.14
CA TYR A 417 1.14 15.36 13.84
C TYR A 417 1.61 14.66 15.12
N SER A 418 2.90 14.63 15.38
CA SER A 418 3.47 14.16 16.64
C SER A 418 3.37 15.15 17.77
N LYS A 419 3.00 16.42 17.46
CA LYS A 419 2.91 17.49 18.44
C LYS A 419 1.91 17.15 19.55
N GLY A 420 2.37 17.14 20.79
CA GLY A 420 1.57 16.81 21.98
C GLY A 420 1.39 15.32 22.26
N LEU A 421 2.01 14.43 21.47
CA LEU A 421 2.00 13.00 21.72
C LEU A 421 3.23 12.55 22.52
N GLN A 422 3.05 11.56 23.39
CA GLN A 422 4.12 10.96 24.20
C GLN A 422 4.73 9.77 23.42
N LEU A 423 5.58 10.05 22.43
CA LEU A 423 6.11 9.03 21.51
C LEU A 423 6.89 7.92 22.21
N ASP A 424 7.55 8.23 23.32
CA ASP A 424 8.40 7.30 24.07
C ASP A 424 7.59 6.44 25.06
N ASP A 425 6.35 6.81 25.37
CA ASP A 425 5.50 6.06 26.28
C ASP A 425 4.67 4.99 25.51
N PRO A 426 4.99 3.68 25.68
CA PRO A 426 4.21 2.62 25.06
C PRO A 426 2.75 2.55 25.54
N SER A 427 2.47 3.02 26.76
CA SER A 427 1.13 2.98 27.36
C SER A 427 0.19 4.03 26.74
N ALA A 428 0.73 5.07 26.11
CA ALA A 428 -0.04 6.08 25.39
C ALA A 428 -0.58 5.58 24.04
N ALA A 429 -0.13 4.41 23.56
CA ALA A 429 -0.55 3.86 22.28
C ALA A 429 -1.85 3.03 22.41
N VAL A 430 -2.84 3.36 21.60
CA VAL A 430 -4.10 2.60 21.52
C VAL A 430 -3.84 1.18 21.00
N PRO A 431 -4.30 0.15 21.70
CA PRO A 431 -4.05 -1.24 21.33
C PRO A 431 -4.96 -1.70 20.18
N ILE A 432 -4.56 -1.46 18.93
CA ILE A 432 -5.26 -1.92 17.73
C ILE A 432 -4.84 -3.34 17.32
N GLY A 433 -5.52 -3.91 16.32
CA GLY A 433 -5.19 -5.20 15.71
C GLY A 433 -5.48 -5.21 14.21
N ALA A 434 -5.05 -6.25 13.51
CA ALA A 434 -5.30 -6.40 12.09
C ALA A 434 -6.79 -6.60 11.74
N GLY A 435 -7.56 -7.25 12.65
CA GLY A 435 -8.98 -7.53 12.55
C GLY A 435 -9.36 -8.55 13.62
N CYS A 436 -10.58 -8.48 14.19
CA CYS A 436 -10.96 -9.27 15.38
C CYS A 436 -10.73 -10.78 15.23
N LYS A 437 -11.05 -11.34 14.06
CA LYS A 437 -10.95 -12.78 13.78
C LYS A 437 -9.52 -13.33 13.85
N VAL A 438 -8.53 -12.51 13.48
CA VAL A 438 -7.10 -12.88 13.45
C VAL A 438 -6.27 -12.21 14.54
N CYS A 439 -6.85 -11.30 15.30
CA CYS A 439 -6.14 -10.53 16.32
C CYS A 439 -5.78 -11.37 17.54
N GLU A 440 -4.51 -11.41 17.91
CA GLU A 440 -4.00 -12.20 19.02
C GLU A 440 -4.15 -11.56 20.41
N ARG A 441 -4.69 -10.33 20.52
CA ARG A 441 -4.92 -9.71 21.82
C ARG A 441 -5.85 -10.56 22.68
N ALA A 442 -5.40 -10.94 23.86
CA ALA A 442 -6.17 -11.77 24.78
C ALA A 442 -7.32 -10.98 25.41
N ALA A 443 -7.03 -9.77 25.90
CA ALA A 443 -7.97 -8.92 26.63
C ALA A 443 -8.28 -7.67 25.80
N CYS A 444 -9.31 -7.73 24.96
CA CYS A 444 -9.79 -6.60 24.18
C CYS A 444 -11.27 -6.38 24.44
N PRO A 445 -11.67 -5.30 25.13
CA PRO A 445 -13.07 -5.04 25.46
C PRO A 445 -13.93 -4.75 24.21
N GLN A 446 -13.29 -4.30 23.12
CA GLN A 446 -13.95 -3.97 21.86
C GLN A 446 -13.96 -5.14 20.85
N ARG A 447 -13.67 -6.37 21.28
CA ARG A 447 -13.66 -7.53 20.40
C ARG A 447 -15.06 -7.84 19.88
N ALA A 448 -15.25 -7.72 18.54
CA ALA A 448 -16.53 -8.00 17.89
C ALA A 448 -16.72 -9.48 17.51
N PHE A 449 -15.62 -10.23 17.32
CA PHE A 449 -15.66 -11.64 16.92
C PHE A 449 -14.64 -12.45 17.71
N PRO A 450 -14.92 -13.74 18.02
CA PRO A 450 -13.92 -14.62 18.58
C PRO A 450 -12.71 -14.77 17.64
N GLN A 451 -11.56 -15.05 18.20
CA GLN A 451 -10.38 -15.34 17.39
C GLN A 451 -10.51 -16.73 16.77
N ILE A 452 -10.26 -16.82 15.46
CA ILE A 452 -10.22 -18.11 14.76
C ILE A 452 -9.19 -19.01 15.43
N GLY A 453 -9.58 -20.26 15.67
CA GLY A 453 -8.70 -21.28 16.19
C GLY A 453 -8.32 -21.18 17.66
N ARG A 454 -9.06 -20.41 18.45
CA ARG A 454 -8.90 -20.37 19.90
C ARG A 454 -10.19 -20.77 20.60
N PRO A 455 -10.16 -21.74 21.53
CA PRO A 455 -11.33 -22.12 22.31
C PRO A 455 -11.77 -20.97 23.20
N LEU A 456 -13.07 -20.83 23.37
CA LEU A 456 -13.68 -19.86 24.28
C LEU A 456 -13.74 -20.42 25.71
N ALA A 457 -13.49 -19.54 26.69
CA ALA A 457 -13.78 -19.83 28.09
C ALA A 457 -15.25 -19.53 28.34
N ILE A 458 -16.12 -20.54 28.18
CA ILE A 458 -17.55 -20.42 28.48
C ILE A 458 -17.75 -20.77 29.93
N ALA A 459 -18.23 -19.82 30.75
CA ALA A 459 -18.53 -20.03 32.16
C ALA A 459 -19.96 -19.60 32.41
N GLU A 460 -20.81 -20.57 32.83
CA GLU A 460 -22.22 -20.30 33.11
C GLU A 460 -22.41 -19.53 34.44
N ASN A 461 -21.43 -19.64 35.33
CA ASN A 461 -21.51 -19.08 36.69
C ASN A 461 -20.75 -17.77 36.87
N SER A 462 -20.14 -17.21 35.80
CA SER A 462 -19.43 -15.96 35.88
C SER A 462 -19.59 -15.13 34.59
N SER A 463 -19.64 -13.82 34.75
CA SER A 463 -19.65 -12.87 33.65
C SER A 463 -18.48 -11.91 33.82
N ILE A 464 -17.79 -11.62 32.70
CA ILE A 464 -16.70 -10.65 32.65
C ILE A 464 -16.93 -9.68 31.50
N ASP A 465 -16.33 -8.52 31.57
CA ASP A 465 -16.49 -7.47 30.54
C ASP A 465 -15.81 -7.77 29.19
N LEU A 466 -15.22 -8.94 29.03
CA LEU A 466 -14.62 -9.38 27.77
C LEU A 466 -15.62 -10.17 26.95
N PRO A 467 -15.99 -9.69 25.71
CA PRO A 467 -17.05 -10.33 24.92
C PRO A 467 -16.77 -11.79 24.54
N TYR A 468 -15.50 -12.14 24.33
CA TYR A 468 -15.08 -13.49 23.92
C TYR A 468 -13.80 -13.89 24.68
N PRO A 469 -13.91 -14.25 25.97
CA PRO A 469 -12.76 -14.67 26.75
C PRO A 469 -12.18 -15.98 26.22
N ARG A 470 -10.86 -16.08 26.25
CA ARG A 470 -10.15 -17.28 25.83
C ARG A 470 -10.00 -18.26 26.97
N ALA A 471 -10.12 -19.56 26.69
CA ALA A 471 -9.70 -20.57 27.61
C ALA A 471 -8.21 -20.46 27.93
N ALA A 472 -7.82 -20.61 29.18
CA ALA A 472 -6.42 -20.75 29.54
C ALA A 472 -5.83 -21.99 28.83
N ARG A 473 -4.57 -21.89 28.45
CA ARG A 473 -3.84 -23.03 27.88
C ARG A 473 -3.52 -24.03 28.95
#